data_8e50052890c9c3c11347a0c3a1a610eb
#
_entry.id   8e50052890c9c3c11347a0c3a1a610eb
#
_cell.length_a   1.000
_cell.length_b   1.000
_cell.length_c   1.000
_cell.angle_alpha   90.00
_cell.angle_beta   90.00
_cell.angle_gamma   90.00
#
_symmetry.space_group_name_H-M   'P 1'
#
loop_
_entity.id
_entity.type
_entity.pdbx_description
1 polymer ?
#
loop_
_entity_poly.entity_id
_entity_poly.type
_entity_poly.pdbx_seq_one_letter_code
_entity_poly.pdbx_strand_id
1 'polypeptide(L)' 'MIVCGIDPGLTGGITFIHGDEVSAHRTPVVTVKKKKLLNLVRIVDYLQLFEPDIVYIEKQQSMPRQGVASTFKT' A
#
# COMPACT_ATOMS: atom_id res chain seq x y z
N MET A 1 0.37 18.11 -3.04
CA MET A 1 -0.33 16.98 -2.40
C MET A 1 0.36 15.67 -2.74
N ILE A 2 0.58 14.84 -1.77
CA ILE A 2 1.17 13.52 -1.97
C ILE A 2 0.07 12.49 -1.86
N VAL A 3 -0.06 11.66 -2.88
CA VAL A 3 -1.07 10.59 -2.93
C VAL A 3 -0.34 9.25 -2.88
N CYS A 4 -0.81 8.38 -2.02
CA CYS A 4 -0.26 7.03 -1.87
C CYS A 4 -1.29 6.00 -2.30
N GLY A 5 -0.87 5.03 -3.09
CA GLY A 5 -1.70 3.88 -3.45
C GLY A 5 -1.06 2.61 -2.93
N ILE A 6 -1.84 1.77 -2.29
CA ILE A 6 -1.34 0.52 -1.72
C ILE A 6 -2.16 -0.65 -2.27
N ASP A 7 -1.45 -1.61 -2.87
CA ASP A 7 -2.01 -2.91 -3.19
C ASP A 7 -1.46 -3.88 -2.14
N PRO A 8 -2.30 -4.34 -1.20
CA PRO A 8 -1.80 -5.15 -0.09
C PRO A 8 -1.56 -6.61 -0.43
N GLY A 9 -1.74 -7.02 -1.67
CA GLY A 9 -1.38 -8.37 -2.09
C GLY A 9 0.10 -8.65 -1.86
N LEU A 10 0.46 -9.91 -1.67
CA LEU A 10 1.85 -10.28 -1.41
C LEU A 10 2.78 -9.98 -2.59
N THR A 11 2.21 -9.78 -3.76
CA THR A 11 2.95 -9.37 -4.95
C THR A 11 2.56 -7.96 -5.39
N GLY A 12 1.94 -7.21 -4.52
CA GLY A 12 1.49 -5.86 -4.82
C GLY A 12 2.56 -4.81 -4.67
N GLY A 13 2.14 -3.57 -4.53
CA GLY A 13 3.07 -2.46 -4.43
C GLY A 13 2.51 -1.27 -3.68
N ILE A 14 3.42 -0.37 -3.34
CA ILE A 14 3.10 0.93 -2.74
C ILE A 14 3.64 2.00 -3.67
N THR A 15 2.78 2.92 -4.06
CA THR A 15 3.15 3.99 -4.98
C THR A 15 2.86 5.34 -4.34
N PHE A 16 3.80 6.25 -4.46
CA PHE A 16 3.63 7.63 -4.00
C PHE A 16 3.72 8.55 -5.20
N ILE A 17 2.76 9.45 -5.30
CA ILE A 17 2.69 10.41 -6.40
C ILE A 17 2.72 11.82 -5.82
N HIS A 18 3.67 12.62 -6.26
CA HIS A 18 3.82 14.01 -5.83
C HIS A 18 4.10 14.86 -7.07
N GLY A 19 3.06 15.51 -7.58
CA GLY A 19 3.16 16.24 -8.84
C GLY A 19 3.53 15.32 -9.98
N ASP A 20 4.67 15.58 -10.62
CA ASP A 20 5.16 14.76 -11.72
C ASP A 20 6.04 13.60 -11.26
N GLU A 21 6.33 13.52 -9.98
CA GLU A 21 7.20 12.48 -9.44
C GLU A 21 6.41 11.29 -8.99
N VAL A 22 6.88 10.10 -9.37
CA VAL A 22 6.27 8.84 -8.97
C VAL A 22 7.35 7.95 -8.37
N SER A 23 7.07 7.42 -7.19
CA SER A 23 7.97 6.49 -6.52
C SER A 23 7.19 5.22 -6.24
N ALA A 24 7.68 4.09 -6.73
CA ALA A 24 6.98 2.81 -6.60
C ALA A 24 7.88 1.80 -5.90
N HIS A 25 7.30 1.06 -4.99
CA HIS A 25 8.00 0.07 -4.18
C HIS A 25 7.16 -1.20 -4.11
N ARG A 26 7.81 -2.34 -4.00
CA ARG A 26 7.08 -3.57 -3.75
C ARG A 26 6.48 -3.53 -2.35
N THR A 27 5.31 -4.12 -2.20
CA THR A 27 4.70 -4.25 -0.88
C THR A 27 5.64 -5.06 0.00
N PRO A 28 6.11 -4.51 1.15
CA PRO A 28 7.02 -5.25 2.02
C PRO A 28 6.34 -6.47 2.62
N VAL A 29 7.07 -7.58 2.63
CA VAL A 29 6.56 -8.82 3.21
C VAL A 29 7.58 -9.38 4.19
N VAL A 30 7.11 -10.19 5.11
CA VAL A 30 7.94 -10.90 6.06
C VAL A 30 7.49 -12.36 6.05
N THR A 31 8.45 -13.26 6.23
CA THR A 31 8.15 -14.68 6.27
C THR A 31 8.16 -15.17 7.71
N VAL A 32 7.04 -15.72 8.15
CA VAL A 32 6.90 -16.28 9.49
C VAL A 32 6.36 -17.68 9.35
N LYS A 33 7.11 -18.66 9.86
CA LYS A 33 6.71 -20.08 9.81
C LYS A 33 6.34 -20.51 8.39
N LYS A 34 7.19 -20.16 7.43
CA LYS A 34 7.02 -20.49 6.00
C LYS A 34 5.83 -19.81 5.34
N LYS A 35 5.19 -18.85 6.00
CA LYS A 35 4.10 -18.06 5.41
C LYS A 35 4.58 -16.65 5.16
N LYS A 36 4.21 -16.10 4.02
CA LYS A 36 4.47 -14.70 3.71
C LYS A 36 3.34 -13.85 4.25
N LEU A 37 3.69 -12.82 4.98
CA LEU A 37 2.75 -11.88 5.56
C LEU A 37 3.18 -10.46 5.22
N LEU A 38 2.25 -9.54 5.23
CA LEU A 38 2.59 -8.13 5.04
C LEU A 38 3.48 -7.66 6.19
N ASN A 39 4.51 -6.91 5.85
CA ASN A 39 5.38 -6.30 6.84
C ASN A 39 4.81 -4.92 7.20
N LEU A 40 3.93 -4.89 8.18
CA LEU A 40 3.22 -3.67 8.55
C LEU A 40 4.16 -2.60 9.08
N VAL A 41 5.24 -2.98 9.76
CA VAL A 41 6.22 -2.03 10.28
C VAL A 41 6.85 -1.25 9.13
N ARG A 42 7.23 -1.96 8.06
CA ARG A 42 7.83 -1.29 6.89
C ARG A 42 6.82 -0.43 6.15
N ILE A 43 5.57 -0.85 6.10
CA ILE A 43 4.52 -0.04 5.49
C ILE A 43 4.35 1.26 6.27
N VAL A 44 4.32 1.18 7.59
CA VAL A 44 4.23 2.38 8.44
C VAL A 44 5.45 3.27 8.23
N ASP A 45 6.66 2.68 8.12
CA ASP A 45 7.87 3.45 7.85
C ASP A 45 7.75 4.25 6.56
N TYR A 46 7.24 3.65 5.48
CA TYR A 46 7.01 4.36 4.23
C TYR A 46 6.03 5.52 4.42
N LEU A 47 4.95 5.28 5.14
CA LEU A 47 3.94 6.32 5.36
C LEU A 47 4.50 7.46 6.18
N GLN A 48 5.33 7.17 7.17
CA GLN A 48 5.98 8.21 7.97
C GLN A 48 7.02 8.98 7.19
N LEU A 49 7.72 8.31 6.28
CA LEU A 49 8.75 8.96 5.48
C LEU A 49 8.15 9.90 4.44
N PHE A 50 7.12 9.47 3.74
CA PHE A 50 6.53 10.25 2.66
C PHE A 50 5.41 11.18 3.10
N GLU A 51 4.79 10.90 4.23
CA GLU A 51 3.71 11.71 4.79
C GLU A 51 2.62 12.04 3.76
N PRO A 52 2.00 11.01 3.16
CA PRO A 52 0.99 11.28 2.14
C PRO A 52 -0.25 11.95 2.72
N ASP A 53 -0.88 12.79 1.91
CA ASP A 53 -2.13 13.45 2.27
C ASP A 53 -3.33 12.53 2.13
N ILE A 54 -3.27 11.63 1.14
CA ILE A 54 -4.34 10.69 0.85
C ILE A 54 -3.73 9.32 0.62
N VAL A 55 -4.34 8.30 1.20
CA VAL A 55 -3.92 6.91 0.98
C VAL A 55 -5.09 6.13 0.42
N TYR A 56 -4.89 5.50 -0.75
CA TYR A 56 -5.85 4.60 -1.34
C TYR A 56 -5.36 3.18 -1.15
N ILE A 57 -6.18 2.34 -0.56
CA ILE A 57 -5.84 0.94 -0.34
C ILE A 57 -6.81 0.08 -1.14
N GLU A 58 -6.25 -0.77 -2.02
CA GLU A 58 -7.05 -1.70 -2.77
C GLU A 58 -7.66 -2.73 -1.84
N LYS A 59 -8.92 -2.99 -2.00
CA LYS A 59 -9.63 -3.91 -1.14
C LYS A 59 -9.39 -5.34 -1.61
N GLN A 60 -8.80 -6.15 -0.76
CA GLN A 60 -8.57 -7.57 -1.05
C GLN A 60 -9.83 -8.35 -0.73
N GLN A 61 -10.41 -8.98 -1.74
CA GLN A 61 -11.60 -9.78 -1.52
C GLN A 61 -11.60 -11.00 -2.41
N SER A 62 -12.20 -12.06 -1.89
CA SER A 62 -12.42 -13.27 -2.66
C SER A 62 -13.70 -13.24 -3.47
N MET A 63 -14.52 -12.22 -3.28
CA MET A 63 -15.81 -12.09 -3.96
C MET A 63 -15.63 -11.46 -5.33
N PRO A 64 -16.34 -11.97 -6.35
CA PRO A 64 -16.08 -11.52 -7.72
C PRO A 64 -16.49 -10.08 -8.02
N ARG A 65 -17.33 -9.45 -7.25
CA ARG A 65 -17.74 -8.08 -7.53
C ARG A 65 -16.97 -7.06 -6.72
N GLN A 66 -15.73 -7.30 -6.55
CA GLN A 66 -14.87 -6.42 -5.81
C GLN A 66 -14.08 -5.54 -6.74
N GLY A 67 -13.62 -4.50 -6.32
CA GLY A 67 -12.89 -3.55 -7.12
C GLY A 67 -13.02 -2.17 -6.54
N VAL A 68 -13.56 -2.09 -5.35
CA VAL A 68 -13.73 -0.81 -4.68
C VAL A 68 -12.50 -0.53 -3.83
N ALA A 69 -11.93 0.64 -4.00
CA ALA A 69 -10.82 1.08 -3.19
C ALA A 69 -11.35 1.82 -1.96
N SER A 70 -10.68 1.61 -0.84
CA SER A 70 -10.97 2.36 0.37
C SER A 70 -10.02 3.55 0.43
N THR A 71 -10.53 4.69 0.87
CA THR A 71 -9.75 5.91 0.97
C THR A 71 -9.63 6.35 2.42
N PHE A 72 -8.40 6.62 2.84
CA PHE A 72 -8.13 7.14 4.16
C PHE A 72 -7.49 8.51 4.03
N LYS A 73 -8.01 9.47 4.78
CA LYS A 73 -7.41 10.80 4.85
C LYS A 73 -6.53 10.88 6.08
N THR A 74 -5.36 11.37 5.88
CA THR A 74 -4.41 11.53 6.99
C THR A 74 -4.42 12.94 7.55
#